data_c1186a2115f361d88ebded1a2fb25ddf
#
_entry.id   c1186a2115f361d88ebded1a2fb25ddf
#
_cell.length_a   1.000
_cell.length_b   1.000
_cell.length_c   1.000
_cell.angle_alpha   90.00
_cell.angle_beta   90.00
_cell.angle_gamma   90.00
#
_symmetry.space_group_name_H-M   'P 1'
#
loop_
_entity.id
_entity.type
_entity.pdbx_description
1 polymer ?
#
loop_
_entity_poly.entity_id
_entity_poly.type
_entity_poly.pdbx_seq_one_letter_code
_entity_poly.pdbx_strand_id
1 'polypeptide(L)'
;MPTAVRRLGASLFAGLLLVSLAGPAAAALPAFDLTTLVQAEANLGSLVNAERTTNGLVALQLDPDVMAIARQRAETMAATDLFSHKNPDGSDVFDAIAAAGIPWFGAGEVLVWNTYATEADSTAQAVAAWLGSPAHRSILLSADFNYAGFGAAVSPISGHRYYAGVFLKRTDRTAAWTKAGTTSVRVLDATRARVTVRWTGGDPRLQVLTAGLRDYEVQRRVVGGAWRSLGLRTTTTVTETLPRARTYEYRIRARDRAGNRGIWSVVAVRV
;
A
#
# COMPACT_ATOMS: atom_id res chain seq x y z
N MET A 1 18.36 -20.36 96.34
CA MET A 1 18.52 -21.47 95.38
C MET A 1 17.17 -22.12 95.15
N PRO A 2 16.61 -22.05 93.95
CA PRO A 2 15.86 -23.19 93.46
C PRO A 2 16.15 -23.48 92.00
N THR A 3 16.03 -24.72 91.72
CA THR A 3 16.27 -25.57 90.59
C THR A 3 15.45 -25.24 89.32
N ALA A 4 16.14 -25.26 88.21
CA ALA A 4 15.57 -25.15 86.86
C ALA A 4 14.85 -26.44 86.44
N VAL A 5 13.63 -26.31 85.93
CA VAL A 5 12.89 -27.37 85.21
C VAL A 5 12.92 -27.08 83.74
N ARG A 6 13.60 -27.94 82.96
CA ARG A 6 13.55 -27.97 81.47
C ARG A 6 12.24 -28.59 81.03
N ARG A 7 11.45 -27.85 80.21
CA ARG A 7 10.38 -28.47 79.40
C ARG A 7 10.82 -28.58 77.96
N LEU A 8 10.84 -29.83 77.46
CA LEU A 8 10.96 -30.17 76.05
C LEU A 8 9.62 -29.85 75.35
N GLY A 9 9.67 -28.96 74.39
CA GLY A 9 8.56 -28.71 73.51
C GLY A 9 8.77 -29.47 72.22
N ALA A 10 7.90 -30.43 71.91
CA ALA A 10 7.85 -31.11 70.61
C ALA A 10 7.14 -30.23 69.57
N SER A 11 7.87 -29.74 68.57
CA SER A 11 7.30 -29.03 67.42
C SER A 11 6.83 -30.05 66.39
N LEU A 12 5.52 -30.13 66.22
CA LEU A 12 4.88 -30.83 65.11
C LEU A 12 4.96 -29.91 63.84
N PHE A 13 5.79 -30.29 62.87
CA PHE A 13 5.75 -29.70 61.54
C PHE A 13 4.59 -30.31 60.74
N ALA A 14 3.51 -29.56 60.59
CA ALA A 14 2.46 -29.88 59.63
C ALA A 14 2.94 -29.44 58.25
N GLY A 15 3.38 -30.39 57.43
CA GLY A 15 3.72 -30.14 56.03
C GLY A 15 2.45 -29.88 55.22
N LEU A 16 2.29 -28.66 54.77
CA LEU A 16 1.23 -28.26 53.84
C LEU A 16 1.67 -28.69 52.42
N LEU A 17 1.06 -29.76 51.89
CA LEU A 17 1.27 -30.23 50.52
C LEU A 17 0.45 -29.29 49.61
N LEU A 18 1.12 -28.29 48.98
CA LEU A 18 0.54 -27.47 47.93
C LEU A 18 0.47 -28.35 46.63
N VAL A 19 -0.69 -28.93 46.37
CA VAL A 19 -0.99 -29.53 45.06
C VAL A 19 -1.28 -28.38 44.08
N SER A 20 -0.28 -28.02 43.27
CA SER A 20 -0.46 -27.14 42.15
C SER A 20 -1.29 -27.86 41.08
N LEU A 21 -2.57 -27.58 40.97
CA LEU A 21 -3.40 -27.92 39.82
C LEU A 21 -2.98 -27.01 38.65
N ALA A 22 -2.01 -27.45 37.87
CA ALA A 22 -1.76 -26.90 36.56
C ALA A 22 -2.98 -27.20 35.67
N GLY A 23 -3.89 -26.28 35.51
CA GLY A 23 -4.92 -26.32 34.47
C GLY A 23 -4.26 -26.44 33.09
N PRO A 24 -4.97 -27.03 32.10
CA PRO A 24 -4.43 -27.10 30.76
C PRO A 24 -4.09 -25.66 30.34
N ALA A 25 -2.82 -25.44 29.95
CA ALA A 25 -2.40 -24.19 29.36
C ALA A 25 -3.27 -23.97 28.11
N ALA A 26 -4.10 -22.93 28.12
CA ALA A 26 -4.79 -22.50 26.92
C ALA A 26 -3.71 -22.30 25.85
N ALA A 27 -3.77 -23.07 24.78
CA ALA A 27 -2.87 -22.91 23.66
C ALA A 27 -2.99 -21.44 23.23
N ALA A 28 -1.94 -20.66 23.42
CA ALA A 28 -1.90 -19.28 22.92
C ALA A 28 -2.14 -19.36 21.41
N LEU A 29 -3.19 -18.71 20.93
CA LEU A 29 -3.41 -18.56 19.50
C LEU A 29 -2.13 -17.95 18.92
N PRO A 30 -1.64 -18.45 17.76
CA PRO A 30 -0.41 -17.93 17.19
C PRO A 30 -0.57 -16.40 17.02
N ALA A 31 0.32 -15.67 17.67
CA ALA A 31 0.39 -14.22 17.50
C ALA A 31 0.67 -13.95 16.02
N PHE A 32 -0.33 -13.39 15.30
CA PHE A 32 -0.10 -12.91 13.94
C PHE A 32 0.79 -11.69 14.00
N ASP A 33 1.99 -11.82 13.44
CA ASP A 33 2.92 -10.72 13.26
C ASP A 33 2.31 -9.69 12.29
N LEU A 34 2.54 -8.40 12.56
CA LEU A 34 2.15 -7.29 11.67
C LEU A 34 2.60 -7.52 10.22
N THR A 35 3.76 -8.16 10.02
CA THR A 35 4.27 -8.55 8.70
C THR A 35 3.29 -9.47 7.95
N THR A 36 2.65 -10.42 8.64
CA THR A 36 1.66 -11.34 8.05
C THR A 36 0.39 -10.61 7.63
N LEU A 37 -0.07 -9.62 8.40
CA LEU A 37 -1.26 -8.83 8.06
C LEU A 37 -1.01 -7.92 6.85
N VAL A 38 0.15 -7.25 6.80
CA VAL A 38 0.55 -6.44 5.63
C VAL A 38 0.66 -7.31 4.37
N GLN A 39 1.17 -8.54 4.51
CA GLN A 39 1.23 -9.50 3.40
C GLN A 39 -0.17 -9.93 2.96
N ALA A 40 -1.09 -10.17 3.88
CA ALA A 40 -2.49 -10.49 3.57
C ALA A 40 -3.17 -9.38 2.78
N GLU A 41 -2.98 -8.11 3.18
CA GLU A 41 -3.50 -6.94 2.46
C GLU A 41 -2.95 -6.86 1.03
N ALA A 42 -1.65 -7.10 0.84
CA ALA A 42 -1.00 -7.11 -0.46
C ALA A 42 -1.51 -8.25 -1.35
N ASN A 43 -1.72 -9.44 -0.77
CA ASN A 43 -2.24 -10.61 -1.46
C ASN A 43 -3.68 -10.40 -1.91
N LEU A 44 -4.56 -9.83 -1.05
CA LEU A 44 -5.92 -9.47 -1.43
C LEU A 44 -5.94 -8.52 -2.65
N GLY A 45 -5.12 -7.47 -2.61
CA GLY A 45 -4.98 -6.53 -3.72
C GLY A 45 -4.52 -7.20 -5.01
N SER A 46 -3.54 -8.09 -4.92
CA SER A 46 -3.01 -8.84 -6.05
C SER A 46 -4.04 -9.80 -6.65
N LEU A 47 -4.74 -10.57 -5.81
CA LEU A 47 -5.76 -11.53 -6.23
C LEU A 47 -6.97 -10.82 -6.88
N VAL A 48 -7.47 -9.74 -6.26
CA VAL A 48 -8.59 -8.97 -6.84
C VAL A 48 -8.17 -8.35 -8.18
N ASN A 49 -6.96 -7.82 -8.30
CA ASN A 49 -6.46 -7.25 -9.54
C ASN A 49 -6.23 -8.31 -10.63
N ALA A 50 -5.82 -9.54 -10.27
CA ALA A 50 -5.73 -10.66 -11.18
C ALA A 50 -7.11 -11.01 -11.76
N GLU A 51 -8.14 -11.10 -10.91
CA GLU A 51 -9.52 -11.34 -11.35
C GLU A 51 -10.04 -10.22 -12.25
N ARG A 52 -9.78 -8.96 -11.90
CA ARG A 52 -10.17 -7.83 -12.75
C ARG A 52 -9.54 -7.91 -14.13
N THR A 53 -8.23 -8.14 -14.20
CA THR A 53 -7.53 -8.22 -15.49
C THR A 53 -7.98 -9.42 -16.32
N THR A 54 -8.26 -10.56 -15.72
CA THR A 54 -8.87 -11.73 -16.38
C THR A 54 -10.24 -11.41 -16.96
N ASN A 55 -11.00 -10.51 -16.33
CA ASN A 55 -12.29 -10.02 -16.82
C ASN A 55 -12.17 -8.78 -17.75
N GLY A 56 -10.98 -8.44 -18.25
CA GLY A 56 -10.75 -7.35 -19.21
C GLY A 56 -10.76 -5.95 -18.59
N LEU A 57 -10.76 -5.85 -17.26
CA LEU A 57 -10.72 -4.57 -16.54
C LEU A 57 -9.27 -4.13 -16.26
N VAL A 58 -9.07 -2.84 -16.03
CA VAL A 58 -7.80 -2.32 -15.53
C VAL A 58 -7.66 -2.63 -14.05
N ALA A 59 -6.44 -2.99 -13.62
CA ALA A 59 -6.11 -3.17 -12.22
C ALA A 59 -6.37 -1.87 -11.42
N LEU A 60 -6.95 -2.01 -10.23
CA LEU A 60 -7.12 -0.90 -9.31
C LEU A 60 -5.77 -0.43 -8.75
N GLN A 61 -5.61 0.86 -8.60
CA GLN A 61 -4.48 1.40 -7.84
C GLN A 61 -4.75 1.24 -6.33
N LEU A 62 -3.79 0.65 -5.61
CA LEU A 62 -3.87 0.61 -4.16
C LEU A 62 -3.52 2.00 -3.60
N ASP A 63 -4.47 2.60 -2.90
CA ASP A 63 -4.32 3.94 -2.33
C ASP A 63 -4.00 3.82 -0.83
N PRO A 64 -2.89 4.38 -0.33
CA PRO A 64 -2.50 4.26 1.07
C PRO A 64 -3.54 4.77 2.07
N ASP A 65 -4.26 5.85 1.73
CA ASP A 65 -5.31 6.39 2.59
C ASP A 65 -6.51 5.43 2.66
N VAL A 66 -6.88 4.82 1.53
CA VAL A 66 -7.96 3.83 1.44
C VAL A 66 -7.55 2.51 2.12
N MET A 67 -6.27 2.11 2.01
CA MET A 67 -5.71 0.97 2.75
C MET A 67 -5.85 1.17 4.26
N ALA A 68 -5.53 2.38 4.77
CA ALA A 68 -5.67 2.70 6.19
C ALA A 68 -7.13 2.57 6.67
N ILE A 69 -8.09 3.05 5.88
CA ILE A 69 -9.52 2.91 6.18
C ILE A 69 -9.94 1.45 6.20
N ALA A 70 -9.55 0.66 5.18
CA ALA A 70 -9.88 -0.76 5.11
C ALA A 70 -9.28 -1.54 6.30
N ARG A 71 -8.04 -1.21 6.70
CA ARG A 71 -7.40 -1.80 7.88
C ARG A 71 -8.16 -1.48 9.15
N GLN A 72 -8.51 -0.23 9.38
CA GLN A 72 -9.32 0.17 10.54
C GLN A 72 -10.66 -0.56 10.58
N ARG A 73 -11.31 -0.78 9.42
CA ARG A 73 -12.55 -1.56 9.34
C ARG A 73 -12.34 -3.01 9.79
N ALA A 74 -11.30 -3.67 9.28
CA ALA A 74 -10.96 -5.04 9.68
C ALA A 74 -10.61 -5.13 11.17
N GLU A 75 -9.82 -4.19 11.70
CA GLU A 75 -9.44 -4.09 13.11
C GLU A 75 -10.67 -3.89 14.02
N THR A 76 -11.60 -3.02 13.64
CA THR A 76 -12.85 -2.79 14.40
C THR A 76 -13.69 -4.06 14.48
N MET A 77 -13.87 -4.78 13.37
CA MET A 77 -14.59 -6.05 13.35
C MET A 77 -13.88 -7.10 14.23
N ALA A 78 -12.56 -7.20 14.13
CA ALA A 78 -11.76 -8.15 14.90
C ALA A 78 -11.80 -7.87 16.41
N ALA A 79 -11.72 -6.59 16.81
CA ALA A 79 -11.73 -6.20 18.21
C ALA A 79 -13.08 -6.43 18.90
N THR A 80 -14.18 -6.34 18.15
CA THR A 80 -15.55 -6.45 18.67
C THR A 80 -16.24 -7.76 18.35
N ASP A 81 -15.63 -8.57 17.48
CA ASP A 81 -16.22 -9.78 16.86
C ASP A 81 -17.58 -9.50 16.15
N LEU A 82 -17.79 -8.24 15.76
CA LEU A 82 -18.99 -7.79 15.07
C LEU A 82 -18.75 -7.77 13.55
N PHE A 83 -19.30 -8.75 12.84
CA PHE A 83 -19.28 -8.78 11.37
C PHE A 83 -20.43 -7.94 10.81
N SER A 84 -20.14 -6.68 10.44
CA SER A 84 -21.16 -5.73 9.98
C SER A 84 -20.54 -4.61 9.15
N HIS A 85 -21.33 -4.07 8.21
CA HIS A 85 -21.00 -2.82 7.51
C HIS A 85 -21.10 -1.57 8.42
N LYS A 86 -21.76 -1.68 9.57
CA LYS A 86 -21.80 -0.64 10.59
C LYS A 86 -20.86 -0.98 11.75
N ASN A 87 -20.13 0.03 12.21
CA ASN A 87 -19.36 -0.02 13.45
C ASN A 87 -20.28 -0.03 14.69
N PRO A 88 -19.78 -0.37 15.88
CA PRO A 88 -20.59 -0.32 17.11
C PRO A 88 -21.20 1.05 17.43
N ASP A 89 -20.59 2.13 16.98
CA ASP A 89 -21.06 3.51 17.13
C ASP A 89 -22.07 3.94 16.05
N GLY A 90 -22.41 3.04 15.11
CA GLY A 90 -23.33 3.29 14.00
C GLY A 90 -22.69 3.90 12.76
N SER A 91 -21.44 4.31 12.80
CA SER A 91 -20.70 4.80 11.64
C SER A 91 -20.40 3.68 10.63
N ASP A 92 -20.05 4.05 9.40
CA ASP A 92 -19.66 3.10 8.36
C ASP A 92 -18.41 3.56 7.58
N VAL A 93 -18.08 2.82 6.54
CA VAL A 93 -16.91 3.13 5.69
C VAL A 93 -17.04 4.49 5.00
N PHE A 94 -18.25 4.95 4.67
CA PHE A 94 -18.47 6.23 4.01
C PHE A 94 -18.21 7.40 4.96
N ASP A 95 -18.55 7.24 6.24
CA ASP A 95 -18.20 8.19 7.29
C ASP A 95 -16.69 8.27 7.48
N ALA A 96 -15.99 7.12 7.44
CA ALA A 96 -14.53 7.07 7.54
C ALA A 96 -13.84 7.76 6.33
N ILE A 97 -14.35 7.55 5.11
CA ILE A 97 -13.86 8.21 3.89
C ILE A 97 -14.05 9.74 4.00
N ALA A 98 -15.22 10.18 4.48
CA ALA A 98 -15.53 11.59 4.66
C ALA A 98 -14.65 12.23 5.75
N ALA A 99 -14.46 11.55 6.89
CA ALA A 99 -13.58 12.01 7.97
C ALA A 99 -12.11 12.13 7.54
N ALA A 100 -11.65 11.25 6.65
CA ALA A 100 -10.33 11.32 6.05
C ALA A 100 -10.18 12.44 5.00
N GLY A 101 -11.26 13.18 4.68
CA GLY A 101 -11.26 14.26 3.68
C GLY A 101 -10.98 13.75 2.26
N ILE A 102 -11.30 12.49 1.95
CA ILE A 102 -11.05 11.89 0.65
C ILE A 102 -12.21 12.23 -0.29
N PRO A 103 -12.00 13.04 -1.36
CA PRO A 103 -13.03 13.29 -2.35
C PRO A 103 -13.26 12.05 -3.22
N TRP A 104 -14.52 11.70 -3.46
CA TRP A 104 -14.91 10.55 -4.26
C TRP A 104 -16.22 10.79 -5.03
N PHE A 105 -16.44 10.03 -6.10
CA PHE A 105 -17.63 10.05 -6.95
C PHE A 105 -18.45 8.77 -6.87
N GLY A 106 -17.90 7.73 -6.27
CA GLY A 106 -18.52 6.44 -6.00
C GLY A 106 -17.64 5.65 -5.04
N ALA A 107 -18.27 4.86 -4.18
CA ALA A 107 -17.56 4.01 -3.22
C ALA A 107 -18.33 2.69 -3.02
N GLY A 108 -17.59 1.65 -2.58
CA GLY A 108 -18.15 0.36 -2.22
C GLY A 108 -17.29 -0.32 -1.15
N GLU A 109 -17.92 -1.17 -0.35
CA GLU A 109 -17.26 -1.98 0.66
C GLU A 109 -17.62 -3.45 0.47
N VAL A 110 -16.64 -4.34 0.64
CA VAL A 110 -16.82 -5.78 0.75
C VAL A 110 -16.17 -6.29 2.02
N LEU A 111 -16.86 -7.18 2.72
CA LEU A 111 -16.41 -7.77 3.98
C LEU A 111 -16.45 -9.28 3.89
N VAL A 112 -15.53 -9.94 4.58
CA VAL A 112 -15.54 -11.40 4.79
C VAL A 112 -14.73 -11.74 6.02
N TRP A 113 -15.06 -12.86 6.64
CA TRP A 113 -14.20 -13.50 7.65
C TRP A 113 -14.08 -14.99 7.37
N ASN A 114 -13.00 -15.59 7.85
CA ASN A 114 -12.76 -17.02 7.79
C ASN A 114 -11.79 -17.48 8.88
N THR A 115 -11.52 -18.81 8.91
CA THR A 115 -10.66 -19.46 9.91
C THR A 115 -9.55 -20.31 9.29
N TYR A 116 -9.22 -20.09 8.00
CA TYR A 116 -8.16 -20.85 7.34
C TYR A 116 -6.80 -20.65 8.01
N ALA A 117 -6.02 -21.72 8.12
CA ALA A 117 -4.82 -21.75 8.93
C ALA A 117 -3.67 -20.91 8.34
N THR A 118 -3.49 -20.95 7.02
CA THR A 118 -2.43 -20.18 6.36
C THR A 118 -2.95 -18.84 5.86
N GLU A 119 -2.07 -17.85 5.76
CA GLU A 119 -2.42 -16.55 5.20
C GLU A 119 -2.81 -16.67 3.72
N ALA A 120 -2.06 -17.45 2.94
CA ALA A 120 -2.31 -17.67 1.52
C ALA A 120 -3.69 -18.30 1.26
N ASP A 121 -4.04 -19.36 1.97
CA ASP A 121 -5.36 -20.00 1.85
C ASP A 121 -6.46 -19.06 2.30
N SER A 122 -6.25 -18.35 3.40
CA SER A 122 -7.23 -17.43 3.98
C SER A 122 -7.57 -16.28 3.02
N THR A 123 -6.57 -15.66 2.40
CA THR A 123 -6.79 -14.56 1.43
C THR A 123 -7.38 -15.07 0.11
N ALA A 124 -6.96 -16.24 -0.37
CA ALA A 124 -7.54 -16.86 -1.57
C ALA A 124 -9.02 -17.18 -1.36
N GLN A 125 -9.39 -17.76 -0.21
CA GLN A 125 -10.77 -18.06 0.13
C GLN A 125 -11.62 -16.80 0.37
N ALA A 126 -11.03 -15.74 0.92
CA ALA A 126 -11.70 -14.45 1.06
C ALA A 126 -12.12 -13.89 -0.30
N VAL A 127 -11.20 -13.87 -1.27
CA VAL A 127 -11.51 -13.40 -2.63
C VAL A 127 -12.50 -14.32 -3.34
N ALA A 128 -12.38 -15.64 -3.18
CA ALA A 128 -13.32 -16.61 -3.73
C ALA A 128 -14.75 -16.40 -3.17
N ALA A 129 -14.87 -16.15 -1.86
CA ALA A 129 -16.16 -15.86 -1.21
C ALA A 129 -16.78 -14.55 -1.73
N TRP A 130 -15.99 -13.50 -1.91
CA TRP A 130 -16.47 -12.26 -2.52
C TRP A 130 -16.95 -12.48 -3.96
N LEU A 131 -16.21 -13.22 -4.76
CA LEU A 131 -16.58 -13.52 -6.15
C LEU A 131 -17.79 -14.45 -6.24
N GLY A 132 -18.01 -15.31 -5.26
CA GLY A 132 -19.17 -16.18 -5.15
C GLY A 132 -20.48 -15.44 -4.75
N SER A 133 -20.38 -14.25 -4.18
CA SER A 133 -21.51 -13.40 -3.82
C SER A 133 -21.83 -12.41 -4.96
N PRO A 134 -23.02 -12.44 -5.57
CA PRO A 134 -23.38 -11.50 -6.64
C PRO A 134 -23.18 -10.04 -6.26
N ALA A 135 -23.52 -9.65 -5.03
CA ALA A 135 -23.38 -8.29 -4.53
C ALA A 135 -21.90 -7.88 -4.44
N HIS A 136 -21.06 -8.69 -3.79
CA HIS A 136 -19.64 -8.42 -3.67
C HIS A 136 -18.93 -8.49 -5.03
N ARG A 137 -19.25 -9.50 -5.87
CA ARG A 137 -18.71 -9.63 -7.22
C ARG A 137 -18.95 -8.37 -8.05
N SER A 138 -20.14 -7.78 -7.96
CA SER A 138 -20.48 -6.55 -8.69
C SER A 138 -19.58 -5.37 -8.29
N ILE A 139 -19.12 -5.32 -7.04
CA ILE A 139 -18.18 -4.30 -6.55
C ILE A 139 -16.76 -4.61 -7.06
N LEU A 140 -16.26 -5.83 -6.86
CA LEU A 140 -14.91 -6.23 -7.27
C LEU A 140 -14.68 -6.01 -8.76
N LEU A 141 -15.65 -6.35 -9.59
CA LEU A 141 -15.59 -6.30 -11.05
C LEU A 141 -16.28 -5.07 -11.65
N SER A 142 -16.56 -4.05 -10.84
CA SER A 142 -17.12 -2.80 -11.36
C SER A 142 -16.10 -2.05 -12.23
N ALA A 143 -16.56 -1.58 -13.38
CA ALA A 143 -15.79 -0.68 -14.24
C ALA A 143 -15.76 0.78 -13.73
N ASP A 144 -16.52 1.08 -12.67
CA ASP A 144 -16.61 2.44 -12.13
C ASP A 144 -15.49 2.80 -11.14
N PHE A 145 -14.77 1.81 -10.59
CA PHE A 145 -13.72 2.06 -9.60
C PHE A 145 -12.33 2.10 -10.23
N ASN A 146 -11.49 2.96 -9.70
CA ASN A 146 -10.09 3.12 -10.11
C ASN A 146 -9.09 2.97 -8.95
N TYR A 147 -9.54 3.05 -7.70
CA TYR A 147 -8.73 2.85 -6.51
C TYR A 147 -9.36 1.84 -5.57
N ALA A 148 -8.51 1.17 -4.77
CA ALA A 148 -8.95 0.33 -3.69
C ALA A 148 -7.96 0.34 -2.52
N GLY A 149 -8.46 -0.11 -1.36
CA GLY A 149 -7.67 -0.48 -0.20
C GLY A 149 -8.19 -1.79 0.38
N PHE A 150 -7.28 -2.58 0.95
CA PHE A 150 -7.60 -3.83 1.63
C PHE A 150 -7.06 -3.79 3.04
N GLY A 151 -7.81 -4.35 3.97
CA GLY A 151 -7.44 -4.44 5.37
C GLY A 151 -7.64 -5.86 5.89
N ALA A 152 -6.77 -6.26 6.81
CA ALA A 152 -6.79 -7.57 7.45
C ALA A 152 -6.57 -7.42 8.96
N ALA A 153 -7.31 -8.20 9.75
CA ALA A 153 -7.13 -8.29 11.19
C ALA A 153 -7.54 -9.67 11.70
N VAL A 154 -7.03 -10.05 12.87
CA VAL A 154 -7.41 -11.30 13.54
C VAL A 154 -8.07 -10.96 14.88
N SER A 155 -9.24 -11.54 15.12
CA SER A 155 -9.93 -11.36 16.40
C SER A 155 -9.17 -12.05 17.52
N PRO A 156 -8.84 -11.33 18.61
CA PRO A 156 -8.30 -11.93 19.83
C PRO A 156 -9.34 -12.72 20.61
N ILE A 157 -10.62 -12.61 20.25
CA ILE A 157 -11.75 -13.24 20.94
C ILE A 157 -12.06 -14.61 20.31
N SER A 158 -12.27 -14.65 18.98
CA SER A 158 -12.68 -15.85 18.26
C SER A 158 -11.57 -16.51 17.43
N GLY A 159 -10.48 -15.78 17.15
CA GLY A 159 -9.45 -16.20 16.20
C GLY A 159 -9.87 -16.05 14.74
N HIS A 160 -11.04 -15.49 14.45
CA HIS A 160 -11.49 -15.22 13.09
C HIS A 160 -10.60 -14.18 12.42
N ARG A 161 -10.32 -14.40 11.14
CA ARG A 161 -9.61 -13.45 10.27
C ARG A 161 -10.63 -12.60 9.54
N TYR A 162 -10.65 -11.32 9.84
CA TYR A 162 -11.53 -10.34 9.21
C TYR A 162 -10.80 -9.62 8.09
N TYR A 163 -11.49 -9.49 6.95
CA TYR A 163 -11.00 -8.78 5.78
C TYR A 163 -12.01 -7.74 5.33
N ALA A 164 -11.51 -6.57 4.96
CA ALA A 164 -12.30 -5.50 4.36
C ALA A 164 -11.65 -5.06 3.05
N GLY A 165 -12.46 -4.85 2.01
CA GLY A 165 -12.06 -4.22 0.77
C GLY A 165 -12.88 -2.95 0.55
N VAL A 166 -12.22 -1.82 0.35
CA VAL A 166 -12.84 -0.51 0.08
C VAL A 166 -12.46 -0.07 -1.32
N PHE A 167 -13.45 0.29 -2.12
CA PHE A 167 -13.30 0.64 -3.54
C PHE A 167 -13.77 2.05 -3.77
N LEU A 168 -13.01 2.83 -4.55
CA LEU A 168 -13.34 4.22 -4.83
C LEU A 168 -13.27 4.54 -6.32
N LYS A 169 -14.18 5.40 -6.75
CA LYS A 169 -14.09 6.23 -7.96
C LYS A 169 -13.67 7.63 -7.52
N ARG A 170 -12.44 8.02 -7.83
CA ARG A 170 -11.88 9.33 -7.44
C ARG A 170 -10.98 9.90 -8.53
N THR A 171 -10.65 11.17 -8.43
CA THR A 171 -9.69 11.82 -9.33
C THR A 171 -8.34 11.14 -9.32
N ASP A 172 -7.65 11.19 -10.46
CA ASP A 172 -6.33 10.60 -10.62
C ASP A 172 -5.30 11.23 -9.66
N ARG A 173 -4.63 10.38 -8.90
CA ARG A 173 -3.51 10.70 -8.00
C ARG A 173 -2.24 9.93 -8.35
N THR A 174 -2.29 9.13 -9.42
CA THR A 174 -1.12 8.39 -9.88
C THR A 174 -0.09 9.32 -10.50
N ALA A 175 1.16 9.15 -10.10
CA ALA A 175 2.24 9.93 -10.69
C ALA A 175 2.55 9.47 -12.12
N ALA A 176 2.62 10.40 -13.06
CA ALA A 176 3.17 10.14 -14.38
C ALA A 176 4.63 9.69 -14.27
N TRP A 177 5.10 8.84 -15.17
CA TRP A 177 6.44 8.25 -15.12
C TRP A 177 7.34 8.70 -16.25
N THR A 178 8.66 8.66 -16.03
CA THR A 178 9.68 8.94 -17.03
C THR A 178 10.82 7.95 -16.90
N LYS A 179 11.36 7.48 -18.02
CA LYS A 179 12.57 6.68 -18.10
C LYS A 179 13.55 7.38 -19.05
N ALA A 180 14.71 7.76 -18.53
CA ALA A 180 15.80 8.30 -19.35
C ALA A 180 16.22 7.28 -20.41
N GLY A 181 16.40 7.76 -21.61
CA GLY A 181 16.76 6.95 -22.78
C GLY A 181 18.18 7.22 -23.24
N THR A 182 18.36 7.30 -24.54
CA THR A 182 19.67 7.44 -25.18
C THR A 182 20.15 8.90 -25.22
N THR A 183 21.46 9.07 -25.17
CA THR A 183 22.12 10.33 -25.46
C THR A 183 22.96 10.22 -26.72
N SER A 184 23.08 11.31 -27.49
CA SER A 184 24.01 11.38 -28.61
C SER A 184 24.77 12.69 -28.57
N VAL A 185 26.07 12.63 -28.95
CA VAL A 185 26.97 13.79 -29.03
C VAL A 185 27.51 13.86 -30.43
N ARG A 186 27.30 15.03 -31.07
CA ARG A 186 27.90 15.34 -32.38
C ARG A 186 28.83 16.53 -32.21
N VAL A 187 30.11 16.33 -32.41
CA VAL A 187 31.13 17.42 -32.38
C VAL A 187 30.82 18.38 -33.53
N LEU A 188 30.78 19.66 -33.24
CA LEU A 188 30.58 20.74 -34.19
C LEU A 188 31.92 21.43 -34.52
N ASP A 189 32.71 21.72 -33.49
CA ASP A 189 34.05 22.33 -33.61
C ASP A 189 34.90 21.95 -32.39
N ALA A 190 36.09 22.55 -32.25
CA ALA A 190 37.04 22.27 -31.15
C ALA A 190 36.42 22.55 -29.77
N THR A 191 35.46 23.46 -29.66
CA THR A 191 34.90 23.98 -28.39
C THR A 191 33.49 23.57 -28.11
N ARG A 192 32.72 23.14 -29.12
CA ARG A 192 31.26 22.90 -29.02
C ARG A 192 30.86 21.57 -29.62
N ALA A 193 29.84 20.99 -29.04
CA ALA A 193 29.16 19.84 -29.59
C ALA A 193 27.62 19.97 -29.43
N ARG A 194 26.88 19.34 -30.33
CA ARG A 194 25.44 19.17 -30.24
C ARG A 194 25.14 17.91 -29.41
N VAL A 195 24.40 18.09 -28.35
CA VAL A 195 23.94 17.02 -27.47
C VAL A 195 22.45 16.81 -27.69
N THR A 196 22.03 15.59 -27.89
CA THR A 196 20.62 15.21 -27.93
C THR A 196 20.36 14.17 -26.84
N VAL A 197 19.38 14.44 -25.98
CA VAL A 197 18.90 13.53 -24.94
C VAL A 197 17.48 13.11 -25.28
N ARG A 198 17.19 11.81 -25.19
CA ARG A 198 15.87 11.23 -25.40
C ARG A 198 15.41 10.51 -24.16
N TRP A 199 14.10 10.41 -24.00
CA TRP A 199 13.45 9.66 -22.92
C TRP A 199 12.15 9.06 -23.38
N THR A 200 11.55 8.24 -22.55
CA THR A 200 10.18 7.76 -22.68
C THR A 200 9.42 8.12 -21.39
N GLY A 201 8.12 8.19 -21.47
CA GLY A 201 7.29 8.47 -20.32
C GLY A 201 5.81 8.41 -20.66
N GLY A 202 4.99 8.38 -19.65
CA GLY A 202 3.55 8.25 -19.79
C GLY A 202 2.85 8.49 -18.47
N ASP A 203 1.56 8.30 -18.52
CA ASP A 203 0.69 8.30 -17.36
C ASP A 203 0.08 6.90 -17.18
N PRO A 204 0.07 6.33 -15.95
CA PRO A 204 -0.54 5.03 -15.74
C PRO A 204 -2.03 5.08 -16.09
N ARG A 205 -2.47 4.08 -16.86
CA ARG A 205 -3.89 3.97 -17.20
C ARG A 205 -4.67 3.50 -15.98
N LEU A 206 -5.70 4.25 -15.61
CA LEU A 206 -6.72 3.85 -14.65
C LEU A 206 -7.95 3.27 -15.37
N GLN A 207 -8.81 2.57 -14.66
CA GLN A 207 -10.08 2.08 -15.22
C GLN A 207 -10.97 3.24 -15.67
N VAL A 208 -11.04 4.28 -14.84
CA VAL A 208 -11.76 5.52 -15.12
C VAL A 208 -10.93 6.70 -14.63
N LEU A 209 -11.22 7.90 -15.15
CA LEU A 209 -10.65 9.18 -14.69
C LEU A 209 -9.12 9.24 -14.80
N THR A 210 -8.49 8.53 -15.74
CA THR A 210 -7.07 8.74 -16.05
C THR A 210 -6.84 10.17 -16.47
N ALA A 211 -5.95 10.89 -15.79
CA ALA A 211 -5.64 12.28 -16.13
C ALA A 211 -4.93 12.42 -17.47
N GLY A 212 -4.08 11.49 -17.77
CA GLY A 212 -3.25 11.47 -18.97
C GLY A 212 -2.06 12.42 -18.90
N LEU A 213 -0.99 12.06 -19.58
CA LEU A 213 0.25 12.82 -19.63
C LEU A 213 0.00 14.25 -20.16
N ARG A 214 0.57 15.25 -19.47
CA ARG A 214 0.56 16.65 -19.87
C ARG A 214 1.85 17.09 -20.53
N ASP A 215 2.99 16.94 -19.81
CA ASP A 215 4.29 17.42 -20.25
C ASP A 215 5.42 16.83 -19.40
N TYR A 216 6.66 17.20 -19.74
CA TYR A 216 7.87 16.86 -19.03
C TYR A 216 8.58 18.12 -18.52
N GLU A 217 8.98 18.14 -17.26
CA GLU A 217 9.94 19.09 -16.74
C GLU A 217 11.35 18.59 -17.07
N VAL A 218 12.16 19.42 -17.70
CA VAL A 218 13.54 19.08 -18.09
C VAL A 218 14.50 20.06 -17.45
N GLN A 219 15.54 19.55 -16.83
CA GLN A 219 16.61 20.37 -16.24
C GLN A 219 17.97 19.78 -16.61
N ARG A 220 18.99 20.64 -16.66
CA ARG A 220 20.37 20.29 -16.91
C ARG A 220 21.30 20.93 -15.90
N ARG A 221 22.44 20.29 -15.61
CA ARG A 221 23.58 20.90 -14.93
C ARG A 221 24.91 20.41 -15.53
N VAL A 222 25.99 21.14 -15.27
CA VAL A 222 27.32 20.54 -15.27
C VAL A 222 27.43 19.73 -13.98
N VAL A 223 28.10 18.58 -14.02
CA VAL A 223 28.30 17.75 -12.82
C VAL A 223 28.89 18.60 -11.68
N GLY A 224 28.26 18.50 -10.51
CA GLY A 224 28.61 19.30 -9.33
C GLY A 224 28.02 20.72 -9.29
N GLY A 225 27.43 21.20 -10.38
CA GLY A 225 26.80 22.52 -10.44
C GLY A 225 25.29 22.53 -10.15
N ALA A 226 24.72 23.73 -10.16
CA ALA A 226 23.28 23.92 -9.94
C ALA A 226 22.44 23.47 -11.15
N TRP A 227 21.22 22.97 -10.86
CA TRP A 227 20.25 22.61 -11.88
C TRP A 227 19.67 23.86 -12.55
N ARG A 228 19.71 23.89 -13.88
CA ARG A 228 19.09 24.92 -14.72
C ARG A 228 17.88 24.33 -15.43
N SER A 229 16.72 24.99 -15.34
CA SER A 229 15.53 24.60 -16.09
C SER A 229 15.73 24.80 -17.60
N LEU A 230 15.32 23.79 -18.36
CA LEU A 230 15.18 23.86 -19.82
C LEU A 230 13.71 24.02 -20.26
N GLY A 231 12.83 24.26 -19.29
CA GLY A 231 11.39 24.44 -19.49
C GLY A 231 10.59 23.14 -19.54
N LEU A 232 9.34 23.29 -19.93
CA LEU A 232 8.39 22.19 -20.12
C LEU A 232 8.43 21.70 -21.56
N ARG A 233 8.28 20.38 -21.75
CA ARG A 233 8.31 19.74 -23.06
C ARG A 233 7.12 18.82 -23.24
N THR A 234 6.51 18.86 -24.41
CA THR A 234 5.51 17.87 -24.84
C THR A 234 6.15 16.77 -25.71
N THR A 235 7.40 16.97 -26.12
CA THR A 235 8.21 15.99 -26.86
C THR A 235 9.12 15.21 -25.92
N THR A 236 9.60 14.07 -26.35
CA THR A 236 10.48 13.18 -25.59
C THR A 236 11.97 13.35 -25.94
N THR A 237 12.36 14.56 -26.35
CA THR A 237 13.73 14.90 -26.73
C THR A 237 14.07 16.34 -26.42
N VAL A 238 15.33 16.58 -26.11
CA VAL A 238 15.93 17.91 -26.05
C VAL A 238 17.28 17.91 -26.77
N THR A 239 17.55 18.96 -27.52
CA THR A 239 18.82 19.14 -28.23
C THR A 239 19.41 20.50 -27.88
N GLU A 240 20.67 20.52 -27.48
CA GLU A 240 21.40 21.75 -27.13
C GLU A 240 22.81 21.73 -27.78
N THR A 241 23.37 22.90 -27.98
CA THR A 241 24.79 23.07 -28.29
C THR A 241 25.53 23.48 -27.05
N LEU A 242 26.51 22.68 -26.61
CA LEU A 242 27.17 22.79 -25.34
C LEU A 242 28.69 22.86 -25.49
N PRO A 243 29.40 23.53 -24.58
CA PRO A 243 30.84 23.47 -24.45
C PRO A 243 31.34 22.02 -24.25
N ARG A 244 32.47 21.72 -24.91
CA ARG A 244 33.16 20.43 -24.79
C ARG A 244 34.01 20.32 -23.52
N ALA A 245 34.57 19.14 -23.28
CA ALA A 245 35.43 18.77 -22.14
C ALA A 245 34.71 18.88 -20.79
N ARG A 246 33.38 18.67 -20.76
CA ARG A 246 32.57 18.69 -19.54
C ARG A 246 31.60 17.48 -19.54
N THR A 247 31.19 17.06 -18.34
CA THR A 247 30.12 16.13 -18.16
C THR A 247 28.87 16.88 -17.70
N TYR A 248 27.79 16.66 -18.41
CA TYR A 248 26.48 17.24 -18.09
C TYR A 248 25.53 16.15 -17.59
N GLU A 249 24.68 16.52 -16.67
CA GLU A 249 23.56 15.70 -16.24
C GLU A 249 22.25 16.36 -16.65
N TYR A 250 21.36 15.53 -17.15
CA TYR A 250 19.98 15.91 -17.41
C TYR A 250 19.08 15.15 -16.45
N ARG A 251 18.06 15.83 -15.93
CA ARG A 251 16.98 15.16 -15.22
C ARG A 251 15.64 15.53 -15.81
N ILE A 252 14.79 14.53 -15.93
CA ILE A 252 13.47 14.63 -16.55
C ILE A 252 12.45 14.00 -15.63
N ARG A 253 11.29 14.62 -15.48
CA ARG A 253 10.10 14.01 -14.87
C ARG A 253 8.85 14.37 -15.65
N ALA A 254 7.92 13.43 -15.73
CA ALA A 254 6.62 13.63 -16.33
C ALA A 254 5.66 14.30 -15.35
N ARG A 255 4.66 15.01 -15.90
CA ARG A 255 3.50 15.54 -15.18
C ARG A 255 2.23 15.18 -15.95
N ASP A 256 1.19 14.77 -15.25
CA ASP A 256 -0.14 14.56 -15.82
C ASP A 256 -1.00 15.84 -15.83
N ARG A 257 -2.22 15.72 -16.32
CA ARG A 257 -3.17 16.86 -16.38
C ARG A 257 -3.84 17.15 -15.05
N ALA A 258 -3.82 16.20 -14.08
CA ALA A 258 -4.25 16.43 -12.70
C ALA A 258 -3.19 17.17 -11.87
N GLY A 259 -1.96 17.26 -12.36
CA GLY A 259 -0.83 17.93 -11.70
C GLY A 259 0.09 16.99 -10.93
N ASN A 260 -0.16 15.69 -10.96
CA ASN A 260 0.73 14.70 -10.32
C ASN A 260 2.07 14.66 -11.06
N ARG A 261 3.15 14.56 -10.28
CA ARG A 261 4.52 14.60 -10.80
C ARG A 261 5.25 13.31 -10.48
N GLY A 262 5.90 12.76 -11.51
CA GLY A 262 6.77 11.60 -11.35
C GLY A 262 8.09 11.92 -10.66
N ILE A 263 8.83 10.87 -10.35
CA ILE A 263 10.20 10.98 -9.87
C ILE A 263 11.13 11.44 -10.99
N TRP A 264 12.26 12.07 -10.62
CA TRP A 264 13.27 12.47 -11.57
C TRP A 264 14.03 11.24 -12.11
N SER A 265 14.06 11.12 -13.42
CA SER A 265 14.95 10.21 -14.13
C SER A 265 16.19 10.98 -14.59
N VAL A 266 17.37 10.46 -14.32
CA VAL A 266 18.65 11.17 -14.54
C VAL A 266 19.49 10.44 -15.58
N VAL A 267 20.15 11.19 -16.44
CA VAL A 267 21.16 10.66 -17.38
C VAL A 267 22.34 11.63 -17.48
N ALA A 268 23.55 11.08 -17.53
CA ALA A 268 24.77 11.82 -17.73
C ALA A 268 25.26 11.68 -19.18
N VAL A 269 25.90 12.74 -19.69
CA VAL A 269 26.53 12.77 -21.00
C VAL A 269 27.87 13.52 -20.94
N ARG A 270 28.92 12.88 -21.42
CA ARG A 270 30.25 13.52 -21.58
C ARG A 270 30.31 14.14 -22.99
N VAL A 271 30.70 15.42 -23.02
CA VAL A 271 30.80 16.21 -24.25
C VAL A 271 32.27 16.57 -24.58
#